data_80dedf03c44df0f0d924f88b1e9e292c
#
_entry.id   80dedf03c44df0f0d924f88b1e9e292c
#
_cell.length_a   1.000
_cell.length_b   1.000
_cell.length_c   1.000
_cell.angle_alpha   90.00
_cell.angle_beta   90.00
_cell.angle_gamma   90.00
#
_symmetry.space_group_name_H-M   'P 1'
#
loop_
_entity.id
_entity.type
_entity.pdbx_description
1 polymer ?
#
loop_
_entity_poly.entity_id
_entity_poly.type
_entity_poly.pdbx_seq_one_letter_code
_entity_poly.pdbx_strand_id
1 'polypeptide(L)'
;TGPYISEIGQDVIDFANEKGFPVFEVPWKIRMAEIMRIICFAITKEQQNAIEIATALNNAFLCPSQEELYVSALMRKGYFTDSAYTVVNVRVLEDTNRVTGTRLEQILSKLSSHIRCNYNGILSCAQDKQILLVLCDYSDESCRKVIERIYQMLCRVAHQKEQILVSVSKQISGLRQLYKSYQFAEKMSDLLC
;
A
#
# COMPACT_ATOMS: atom_id res chain seq x y z
N THR A 1 23.43 -9.23 23.73
CA THR A 1 24.29 -9.41 24.93
C THR A 1 24.51 -10.89 25.16
N GLY A 2 25.73 -11.27 25.47
CA GLY A 2 26.17 -12.64 25.72
C GLY A 2 26.90 -12.74 27.03
N PRO A 3 27.56 -13.87 27.35
CA PRO A 3 28.27 -14.03 28.60
C PRO A 3 29.44 -13.04 28.80
N TYR A 4 29.83 -12.32 27.74
CA TYR A 4 30.95 -11.38 27.74
C TYR A 4 30.52 -9.90 27.62
N ILE A 5 29.28 -9.62 27.29
CA ILE A 5 28.74 -8.25 27.12
C ILE A 5 27.43 -8.19 27.91
N SER A 6 27.42 -7.48 29.04
CA SER A 6 26.26 -7.37 29.93
C SER A 6 25.22 -6.36 29.41
N GLU A 7 25.67 -5.28 28.79
CA GLU A 7 24.80 -4.18 28.32
C GLU A 7 25.30 -3.62 26.99
N ILE A 8 24.39 -3.06 26.21
CA ILE A 8 24.72 -2.31 24.96
C ILE A 8 25.26 -0.93 25.40
N GLY A 9 26.40 -0.52 24.85
CA GLY A 9 26.98 0.80 25.12
C GLY A 9 26.00 1.94 24.74
N GLN A 10 25.96 2.99 25.57
CA GLN A 10 25.08 4.13 25.36
C GLN A 10 25.37 4.84 24.03
N ASP A 11 26.63 4.85 23.59
CA ASP A 11 27.08 5.38 22.29
C ASP A 11 26.40 4.69 21.10
N VAL A 12 26.19 3.38 21.19
CA VAL A 12 25.47 2.59 20.15
C VAL A 12 24.00 2.95 20.14
N ILE A 13 23.39 3.11 21.31
CA ILE A 13 21.97 3.50 21.44
C ILE A 13 21.77 4.90 20.89
N ASP A 14 22.64 5.85 21.22
CA ASP A 14 22.56 7.24 20.76
C ASP A 14 22.73 7.33 19.24
N PHE A 15 23.69 6.59 18.66
CA PHE A 15 23.88 6.52 17.23
C PHE A 15 22.67 5.90 16.51
N ALA A 16 22.11 4.83 17.08
CA ALA A 16 20.91 4.20 16.52
C ALA A 16 19.70 5.14 16.53
N ASN A 17 19.51 5.89 17.62
CA ASN A 17 18.46 6.90 17.74
C ASN A 17 18.64 8.04 16.73
N GLU A 18 19.88 8.54 16.54
CA GLU A 18 20.21 9.56 15.54
C GLU A 18 19.85 9.10 14.12
N LYS A 19 20.11 7.84 13.80
CA LYS A 19 19.83 7.26 12.48
C LYS A 19 18.41 6.70 12.35
N GLY A 20 17.59 6.72 13.39
CA GLY A 20 16.26 6.10 13.39
C GLY A 20 16.32 4.58 13.19
N PHE A 21 17.40 3.93 13.62
CA PHE A 21 17.61 2.49 13.49
C PHE A 21 17.17 1.77 14.77
N PRO A 22 16.21 0.83 14.73
CA PRO A 22 15.75 0.13 15.92
C PRO A 22 16.82 -0.85 16.43
N VAL A 23 17.11 -0.80 17.70
CA VAL A 23 17.99 -1.75 18.41
C VAL A 23 17.15 -2.57 19.38
N PHE A 24 17.32 -3.89 19.34
CA PHE A 24 16.59 -4.81 20.20
C PHE A 24 17.57 -5.63 21.04
N GLU A 25 17.29 -5.72 22.32
CA GLU A 25 17.99 -6.66 23.20
C GLU A 25 17.24 -7.99 23.24
N VAL A 26 17.96 -9.07 22.99
CA VAL A 26 17.44 -10.43 23.06
C VAL A 26 18.08 -11.17 24.21
N PRO A 27 17.30 -11.63 25.21
CA PRO A 27 17.82 -12.42 26.31
C PRO A 27 18.57 -13.67 25.80
N TRP A 28 19.73 -13.97 26.37
CA TRP A 28 20.58 -15.09 25.96
C TRP A 28 19.87 -16.46 25.96
N LYS A 29 18.84 -16.62 26.78
CA LYS A 29 18.04 -17.84 26.87
C LYS A 29 17.19 -18.10 25.63
N ILE A 30 16.94 -17.06 24.82
CA ILE A 30 16.12 -17.18 23.61
C ILE A 30 17.03 -17.54 22.43
N ARG A 31 16.70 -18.59 21.73
CA ARG A 31 17.45 -19.02 20.54
C ARG A 31 17.19 -18.03 19.41
N MET A 32 18.24 -17.39 18.89
CA MET A 32 18.16 -16.44 17.78
C MET A 32 17.41 -17.04 16.57
N ALA A 33 17.61 -18.33 16.30
CA ALA A 33 16.93 -19.05 15.22
C ALA A 33 15.39 -19.02 15.36
N GLU A 34 14.86 -19.05 16.59
CA GLU A 34 13.41 -18.98 16.82
C GLU A 34 12.87 -17.58 16.51
N ILE A 35 13.59 -16.54 16.92
CA ILE A 35 13.24 -15.15 16.61
C ILE A 35 13.25 -14.94 15.10
N MET A 36 14.33 -15.34 14.42
CA MET A 36 14.45 -15.22 12.97
C MET A 36 13.32 -15.97 12.26
N ARG A 37 12.96 -17.18 12.74
CA ARG A 37 11.84 -17.93 12.17
C ARG A 37 10.51 -17.19 12.29
N ILE A 38 10.23 -16.59 13.46
CA ILE A 38 9.00 -15.85 13.69
C ILE A 38 8.96 -14.60 12.79
N ILE A 39 10.04 -13.84 12.72
CA ILE A 39 10.15 -12.63 11.89
C ILE A 39 9.98 -12.99 10.41
N CYS A 40 10.72 -14.00 9.91
CA CYS A 40 10.61 -14.43 8.53
C CYS A 40 9.20 -14.92 8.19
N PHE A 41 8.56 -15.68 9.09
CA PHE A 41 7.19 -16.12 8.89
C PHE A 41 6.21 -14.94 8.83
N ALA A 42 6.35 -13.96 9.73
CA ALA A 42 5.51 -12.77 9.73
C ALA A 42 5.66 -11.97 8.43
N ILE A 43 6.90 -11.74 7.97
CA ILE A 43 7.20 -11.03 6.71
C ILE A 43 6.59 -11.79 5.52
N THR A 44 6.82 -13.11 5.43
CA THR A 44 6.30 -13.92 4.33
C THR A 44 4.77 -13.92 4.30
N LYS A 45 4.12 -14.03 5.46
CA LYS A 45 2.67 -13.97 5.57
C LYS A 45 2.12 -12.62 5.09
N GLU A 46 2.78 -11.54 5.45
CA GLU A 46 2.39 -10.18 5.04
C GLU A 46 2.54 -9.99 3.52
N GLN A 47 3.63 -10.49 2.94
CA GLN A 47 3.84 -10.48 1.48
C GLN A 47 2.78 -11.30 0.75
N GLN A 48 2.45 -12.49 1.24
CA GLN A 48 1.38 -13.32 0.67
C GLN A 48 0.03 -12.63 0.73
N ASN A 49 -0.30 -11.98 1.85
CA ASN A 49 -1.52 -11.20 1.99
C ASN A 49 -1.59 -10.04 0.99
N ALA A 50 -0.49 -9.32 0.78
CA ALA A 50 -0.43 -8.22 -0.19
C ALA A 50 -0.65 -8.72 -1.62
N ILE A 51 -0.04 -9.85 -2.00
CA ILE A 51 -0.21 -10.48 -3.32
C ILE A 51 -1.66 -10.95 -3.50
N GLU A 52 -2.26 -11.60 -2.50
CA GLU A 52 -3.65 -12.06 -2.54
C GLU A 52 -4.61 -10.89 -2.79
N ILE A 53 -4.43 -9.79 -2.06
CA ILE A 53 -5.24 -8.58 -2.22
C ILE A 53 -5.05 -7.96 -3.60
N ALA A 54 -3.81 -7.79 -4.05
CA ALA A 54 -3.52 -7.22 -5.37
C ALA A 54 -4.13 -8.07 -6.50
N THR A 55 -4.02 -9.39 -6.39
CA THR A 55 -4.62 -10.31 -7.36
C THR A 55 -6.15 -10.20 -7.37
N ALA A 56 -6.78 -10.18 -6.18
CA ALA A 56 -8.23 -10.05 -6.07
C ALA A 56 -8.73 -8.71 -6.62
N LEU A 57 -8.01 -7.60 -6.36
CA LEU A 57 -8.36 -6.29 -6.93
C LEU A 57 -8.21 -6.27 -8.45
N ASN A 58 -7.12 -6.81 -8.99
CA ASN A 58 -6.93 -6.90 -10.44
C ASN A 58 -8.05 -7.73 -11.10
N ASN A 59 -8.46 -8.83 -10.48
CA ASN A 59 -9.60 -9.61 -10.97
C ASN A 59 -10.91 -8.82 -10.89
N ALA A 60 -11.16 -8.07 -9.81
CA ALA A 60 -12.34 -7.23 -9.68
C ALA A 60 -12.40 -6.12 -10.75
N PHE A 61 -11.26 -5.60 -11.19
CA PHE A 61 -11.18 -4.56 -12.22
C PHE A 61 -11.29 -5.12 -13.64
N LEU A 62 -10.60 -6.23 -13.94
CA LEU A 62 -10.43 -6.75 -15.30
C LEU A 62 -11.42 -7.87 -15.64
N CYS A 63 -11.86 -8.64 -14.65
CA CYS A 63 -12.74 -9.79 -14.82
C CYS A 63 -13.98 -9.70 -13.94
N PRO A 64 -14.79 -8.61 -14.02
CA PRO A 64 -15.90 -8.36 -13.08
C PRO A 64 -17.00 -9.42 -13.11
N SER A 65 -17.13 -10.19 -14.19
CA SER A 65 -18.08 -11.28 -14.30
C SER A 65 -17.67 -12.56 -13.55
N GLN A 66 -16.40 -12.70 -13.18
CA GLN A 66 -15.86 -13.85 -12.48
C GLN A 66 -15.72 -13.56 -10.97
N GLU A 67 -16.88 -13.42 -10.31
CA GLU A 67 -16.96 -13.00 -8.89
C GLU A 67 -16.21 -13.94 -7.95
N GLU A 68 -16.14 -15.24 -8.26
CA GLU A 68 -15.42 -16.24 -7.50
C GLU A 68 -13.92 -15.95 -7.35
N LEU A 69 -13.32 -15.19 -8.29
CA LEU A 69 -11.90 -14.87 -8.26
C LEU A 69 -11.54 -13.75 -7.28
N TYR A 70 -12.52 -12.95 -6.82
CA TYR A 70 -12.18 -11.79 -5.98
C TYR A 70 -13.09 -11.58 -4.77
N VAL A 71 -14.40 -11.89 -4.87
CA VAL A 71 -15.35 -11.57 -3.79
C VAL A 71 -14.98 -12.26 -2.49
N SER A 72 -14.77 -13.58 -2.50
CA SER A 72 -14.43 -14.33 -1.29
C SER A 72 -13.08 -13.93 -0.68
N ALA A 73 -12.11 -13.59 -1.52
CA ALA A 73 -10.79 -13.13 -1.08
C ALA A 73 -10.86 -11.77 -0.39
N LEU A 74 -11.57 -10.79 -0.98
CA LEU A 74 -11.76 -9.47 -0.41
C LEU A 74 -12.65 -9.50 0.85
N MET A 75 -13.70 -10.29 0.87
CA MET A 75 -14.55 -10.45 2.07
C MET A 75 -13.78 -11.00 3.27
N ARG A 76 -12.88 -11.97 3.07
CA ARG A 76 -12.00 -12.44 4.16
C ARG A 76 -11.07 -11.37 4.74
N LYS A 77 -10.82 -10.30 3.98
CA LYS A 77 -10.02 -9.15 4.41
C LYS A 77 -10.86 -8.01 4.98
N GLY A 78 -12.19 -8.20 5.13
CA GLY A 78 -13.10 -7.20 5.70
C GLY A 78 -13.69 -6.23 4.69
N TYR A 79 -13.64 -6.54 3.38
CA TYR A 79 -14.23 -5.73 2.32
C TYR A 79 -15.51 -6.39 1.81
N PHE A 80 -16.66 -5.79 2.14
CA PHE A 80 -17.97 -6.41 1.96
C PHE A 80 -18.67 -5.95 0.68
N THR A 81 -19.63 -6.76 0.25
CA THR A 81 -20.39 -6.52 -1.00
C THR A 81 -21.35 -5.33 -0.95
N ASP A 82 -21.65 -4.84 0.23
CA ASP A 82 -22.56 -3.72 0.52
C ASP A 82 -21.84 -2.43 0.95
N SER A 83 -20.53 -2.49 1.13
CA SER A 83 -19.71 -1.30 1.46
C SER A 83 -19.61 -0.32 0.30
N ALA A 84 -19.32 0.93 0.64
CA ALA A 84 -19.06 1.99 -0.32
C ALA A 84 -17.56 2.04 -0.71
N TYR A 85 -17.28 2.18 -2.00
CA TYR A 85 -15.91 2.15 -2.52
C TYR A 85 -15.61 3.35 -3.41
N THR A 86 -14.40 3.91 -3.26
CA THR A 86 -13.84 4.92 -4.14
C THR A 86 -12.49 4.45 -4.65
N VAL A 87 -12.29 4.45 -5.96
CA VAL A 87 -11.02 4.11 -6.58
C VAL A 87 -10.24 5.38 -6.88
N VAL A 88 -8.99 5.38 -6.48
CA VAL A 88 -8.02 6.44 -6.76
C VAL A 88 -6.92 5.85 -7.62
N ASN A 89 -6.67 6.47 -8.75
CA ASN A 89 -5.59 6.10 -9.65
C ASN A 89 -4.45 7.11 -9.52
N VAL A 90 -3.25 6.63 -9.25
CA VAL A 90 -2.03 7.41 -9.15
C VAL A 90 -1.10 7.01 -10.28
N ARG A 91 -0.74 7.97 -11.14
CA ARG A 91 0.27 7.83 -12.17
C ARG A 91 1.48 8.68 -11.84
N VAL A 92 2.65 8.14 -12.13
CA VAL A 92 3.91 8.86 -12.01
C VAL A 92 4.47 9.01 -13.42
N LEU A 93 4.67 10.24 -13.85
CA LEU A 93 5.18 10.59 -15.17
C LEU A 93 6.58 11.19 -15.02
N GLU A 94 7.47 10.84 -15.93
CA GLU A 94 8.80 11.45 -16.06
C GLU A 94 8.96 11.94 -17.50
N ASP A 95 9.10 13.27 -17.69
CA ASP A 95 9.25 13.93 -19.00
C ASP A 95 8.21 13.43 -20.04
N THR A 96 6.92 13.37 -19.65
CA THR A 96 5.78 12.87 -20.46
C THR A 96 5.73 11.34 -20.66
N ASN A 97 6.71 10.57 -20.17
CA ASN A 97 6.68 9.12 -20.20
C ASN A 97 6.32 8.54 -18.84
N ARG A 98 5.67 7.37 -18.84
CA ARG A 98 5.39 6.64 -17.60
C ARG A 98 6.69 6.07 -17.02
N VAL A 99 6.87 6.22 -15.72
CA VAL A 99 8.04 5.73 -14.98
C VAL A 99 8.15 4.20 -15.05
N THR A 100 9.36 3.68 -15.02
CA THR A 100 9.65 2.25 -15.09
C THR A 100 9.08 1.46 -13.91
N GLY A 101 8.80 0.16 -14.12
CA GLY A 101 8.18 -0.72 -13.12
C GLY A 101 8.91 -0.72 -11.76
N THR A 102 10.24 -0.79 -11.75
CA THR A 102 11.05 -0.82 -10.52
C THR A 102 10.86 0.44 -9.67
N ARG A 103 10.76 1.61 -10.31
CA ARG A 103 10.52 2.87 -9.60
C ARG A 103 9.12 2.94 -9.03
N LEU A 104 8.14 2.46 -9.79
CA LEU A 104 6.75 2.39 -9.35
C LEU A 104 6.59 1.46 -8.15
N GLU A 105 7.28 0.31 -8.14
CA GLU A 105 7.31 -0.61 -6.99
C GLU A 105 7.89 0.03 -5.73
N GLN A 106 8.94 0.84 -5.85
CA GLN A 106 9.52 1.58 -4.73
C GLN A 106 8.50 2.60 -4.16
N ILE A 107 7.81 3.33 -5.03
CA ILE A 107 6.77 4.29 -4.62
C ILE A 107 5.61 3.54 -3.97
N LEU A 108 5.14 2.44 -4.57
CA LEU A 108 4.09 1.59 -4.02
C LEU A 108 4.44 1.04 -2.64
N SER A 109 5.66 0.55 -2.45
CA SER A 109 6.12 0.03 -1.16
C SER A 109 6.08 1.09 -0.07
N LYS A 110 6.58 2.30 -0.35
CA LYS A 110 6.53 3.44 0.59
C LYS A 110 5.08 3.87 0.87
N LEU A 111 4.26 3.94 -0.18
CA LEU A 111 2.85 4.31 -0.07
C LEU A 111 2.07 3.27 0.74
N SER A 112 2.24 1.98 0.47
CA SER A 112 1.58 0.89 1.20
C SER A 112 1.97 0.88 2.68
N SER A 113 3.24 1.14 3.00
CA SER A 113 3.70 1.28 4.38
C SER A 113 3.06 2.49 5.07
N HIS A 114 3.00 3.63 4.39
CA HIS A 114 2.35 4.83 4.92
C HIS A 114 0.84 4.61 5.16
N ILE A 115 0.15 4.01 4.19
CA ILE A 115 -1.29 3.68 4.30
C ILE A 115 -1.54 2.77 5.50
N ARG A 116 -0.80 1.69 5.62
CA ARG A 116 -0.96 0.71 6.70
C ARG A 116 -0.76 1.31 8.10
N CYS A 117 0.15 2.26 8.24
CA CYS A 117 0.42 2.89 9.54
C CYS A 117 -0.61 3.96 9.92
N ASN A 118 -1.29 4.59 8.94
CA ASN A 118 -2.08 5.79 9.19
C ASN A 118 -3.57 5.66 8.85
N TYR A 119 -3.96 4.64 8.08
CA TYR A 119 -5.33 4.53 7.57
C TYR A 119 -5.83 3.09 7.63
N ASN A 120 -7.12 2.94 7.92
CA ASN A 120 -7.85 1.68 7.82
C ASN A 120 -8.75 1.69 6.59
N GLY A 121 -9.06 0.51 6.02
CA GLY A 121 -10.00 0.42 4.91
C GLY A 121 -9.47 0.92 3.56
N ILE A 122 -8.13 1.02 3.40
CA ILE A 122 -7.50 1.36 2.12
C ILE A 122 -6.68 0.18 1.63
N LEU A 123 -7.01 -0.28 0.43
CA LEU A 123 -6.22 -1.27 -0.31
C LEU A 123 -5.37 -0.58 -1.37
N SER A 124 -4.22 -1.16 -1.68
CA SER A 124 -3.35 -0.68 -2.75
C SER A 124 -2.82 -1.82 -3.60
N CYS A 125 -2.75 -1.59 -4.90
CA CYS A 125 -2.07 -2.50 -5.83
C CYS A 125 -1.42 -1.71 -6.96
N ALA A 126 -0.41 -2.30 -7.62
CA ALA A 126 0.14 -1.78 -8.87
C ALA A 126 -0.48 -2.52 -10.05
N GLN A 127 -0.79 -1.80 -11.10
CA GLN A 127 -1.29 -2.32 -12.37
C GLN A 127 -0.81 -1.44 -13.52
N ASP A 128 -0.24 -2.03 -14.56
CA ASP A 128 0.11 -1.35 -15.83
C ASP A 128 0.77 0.04 -15.68
N LYS A 129 1.78 0.13 -14.83
CA LYS A 129 2.54 1.37 -14.54
C LYS A 129 1.71 2.46 -13.84
N GLN A 130 0.71 2.06 -13.08
CA GLN A 130 -0.07 2.93 -12.20
C GLN A 130 -0.27 2.28 -10.83
N ILE A 131 -0.56 3.08 -9.83
CA ILE A 131 -0.92 2.62 -8.49
C ILE A 131 -2.40 2.87 -8.29
N LEU A 132 -3.12 1.83 -7.93
CA LEU A 132 -4.54 1.90 -7.63
C LEU A 132 -4.75 1.80 -6.12
N LEU A 133 -5.54 2.72 -5.58
CA LEU A 133 -6.00 2.69 -4.20
C LEU A 133 -7.50 2.50 -4.18
N VAL A 134 -7.97 1.66 -3.28
CA VAL A 134 -9.41 1.45 -3.06
C VAL A 134 -9.73 1.85 -1.62
N LEU A 135 -10.49 2.92 -1.46
CA LEU A 135 -10.96 3.42 -0.17
C LEU A 135 -12.33 2.82 0.12
N CYS A 136 -12.48 2.18 1.28
CA CYS A 136 -13.70 1.50 1.71
C CYS A 136 -14.37 2.29 2.84
N ASP A 137 -15.65 2.62 2.67
CA ASP A 137 -16.53 3.30 3.64
C ASP A 137 -16.01 4.66 4.12
N TYR A 138 -15.32 5.40 3.24
CA TYR A 138 -14.95 6.79 3.49
C TYR A 138 -16.07 7.74 3.04
N SER A 139 -16.40 8.74 3.87
CA SER A 139 -17.24 9.85 3.43
C SER A 139 -16.49 10.73 2.42
N ASP A 140 -17.20 11.47 1.59
CA ASP A 140 -16.59 12.35 0.57
C ASP A 140 -15.56 13.32 1.17
N GLU A 141 -15.84 13.89 2.33
CA GLU A 141 -14.92 14.81 3.02
C GLU A 141 -13.69 14.09 3.54
N SER A 142 -13.87 12.92 4.16
CA SER A 142 -12.77 12.09 4.65
C SER A 142 -11.89 11.58 3.49
N CYS A 143 -12.53 11.19 2.38
CA CYS A 143 -11.86 10.76 1.17
C CYS A 143 -10.93 11.87 0.63
N ARG A 144 -11.45 13.11 0.48
CA ARG A 144 -10.64 14.26 0.03
C ARG A 144 -9.45 14.52 0.94
N LYS A 145 -9.64 14.53 2.26
CA LYS A 145 -8.55 14.75 3.23
C LYS A 145 -7.47 13.67 3.14
N VAL A 146 -7.87 12.41 2.98
CA VAL A 146 -6.94 11.29 2.84
C VAL A 146 -6.16 11.38 1.53
N ILE A 147 -6.84 11.63 0.42
CA ILE A 147 -6.21 11.76 -0.89
C ILE A 147 -5.22 12.92 -0.91
N GLU A 148 -5.55 14.06 -0.33
CA GLU A 148 -4.64 15.21 -0.25
C GLU A 148 -3.38 14.87 0.55
N ARG A 149 -3.49 14.20 1.68
CA ARG A 149 -2.33 13.75 2.47
C ARG A 149 -1.47 12.74 1.73
N ILE A 150 -2.10 11.80 1.04
CA ILE A 150 -1.41 10.82 0.19
C ILE A 150 -0.66 11.54 -0.94
N TYR A 151 -1.31 12.49 -1.61
CA TYR A 151 -0.69 13.31 -2.66
C TYR A 151 0.52 14.08 -2.13
N GLN A 152 0.40 14.76 -1.00
CA GLN A 152 1.52 15.47 -0.36
C GLN A 152 2.68 14.52 -0.02
N MET A 153 2.39 13.31 0.46
CA MET A 153 3.41 12.30 0.73
C MET A 153 4.10 11.85 -0.56
N LEU A 154 3.32 11.59 -1.61
CA LEU A 154 3.85 11.21 -2.92
C LEU A 154 4.76 12.29 -3.52
N CYS A 155 4.36 13.56 -3.43
CA CYS A 155 5.18 14.68 -3.88
C CYS A 155 6.53 14.79 -3.14
N ARG A 156 6.58 14.39 -1.86
CA ARG A 156 7.86 14.35 -1.11
C ARG A 156 8.76 13.17 -1.52
N VAL A 157 8.18 12.10 -2.02
CA VAL A 157 8.90 10.90 -2.48
C VAL A 157 9.30 11.01 -3.94
N ALA A 158 8.59 11.84 -4.72
CA ALA A 158 8.85 12.07 -6.13
C ALA A 158 10.21 12.75 -6.36
N HIS A 159 10.88 12.37 -7.45
CA HIS A 159 12.08 13.08 -7.90
C HIS A 159 11.71 14.38 -8.63
N GLN A 160 12.68 15.29 -8.80
CA GLN A 160 12.45 16.63 -9.40
C GLN A 160 11.82 16.59 -10.80
N LYS A 161 12.01 15.51 -11.56
CA LYS A 161 11.46 15.34 -12.91
C LYS A 161 10.17 14.54 -12.96
N GLU A 162 9.76 13.97 -11.81
CA GLU A 162 8.55 13.16 -11.71
C GLU A 162 7.34 14.06 -11.41
N GLN A 163 6.28 13.88 -12.18
CA GLN A 163 4.98 14.50 -11.95
C GLN A 163 4.02 13.43 -11.40
N ILE A 164 3.32 13.77 -10.33
CA ILE A 164 2.30 12.91 -9.74
C ILE A 164 0.93 13.34 -10.24
N LEU A 165 0.25 12.44 -10.91
CA LEU A 165 -1.12 12.60 -11.36
C LEU A 165 -2.04 11.73 -10.52
N VAL A 166 -3.07 12.33 -9.94
CA VAL A 166 -4.07 11.61 -9.13
C VAL A 166 -5.45 11.84 -9.71
N SER A 167 -6.12 10.77 -10.11
CA SER A 167 -7.52 10.80 -10.51
C SER A 167 -8.38 9.99 -9.53
N VAL A 168 -9.59 10.47 -9.28
CA VAL A 168 -10.49 9.93 -8.27
C VAL A 168 -11.82 9.59 -8.93
N SER A 169 -12.33 8.40 -8.67
CA SER A 169 -13.66 8.01 -9.17
C SER A 169 -14.76 8.59 -8.30
N LYS A 170 -15.99 8.50 -8.81
CA LYS A 170 -17.17 8.62 -7.97
C LYS A 170 -17.26 7.42 -7.02
N GLN A 171 -17.81 7.65 -5.83
CA GLN A 171 -18.13 6.58 -4.90
C GLN A 171 -19.18 5.65 -5.50
N ILE A 172 -19.01 4.36 -5.32
CA ILE A 172 -19.92 3.31 -5.74
C ILE A 172 -20.29 2.43 -4.55
N SER A 173 -21.41 1.74 -4.64
CA SER A 173 -21.81 0.73 -3.66
C SER A 173 -21.57 -0.67 -4.20
N GLY A 174 -20.85 -1.46 -3.42
CA GLY A 174 -20.64 -2.88 -3.67
C GLY A 174 -19.39 -3.26 -4.47
N LEU A 175 -18.74 -4.34 -4.03
CA LEU A 175 -17.53 -4.88 -4.67
C LEU A 175 -17.73 -5.20 -6.16
N ARG A 176 -18.93 -5.67 -6.55
CA ARG A 176 -19.24 -6.04 -7.92
C ARG A 176 -19.20 -4.87 -8.90
N GLN A 177 -19.24 -3.64 -8.40
CA GLN A 177 -19.19 -2.44 -9.24
C GLN A 177 -17.80 -1.77 -9.25
N LEU A 178 -16.80 -2.33 -8.57
CA LEU A 178 -15.45 -1.79 -8.53
C LEU A 178 -14.86 -1.49 -9.90
N TYR A 179 -15.13 -2.35 -10.89
CA TYR A 179 -14.68 -2.15 -12.27
C TYR A 179 -15.18 -0.83 -12.88
N LYS A 180 -16.40 -0.37 -12.54
CA LYS A 180 -16.94 0.91 -13.04
C LYS A 180 -16.17 2.09 -12.47
N SER A 181 -15.87 2.01 -11.17
CA SER A 181 -15.09 3.01 -10.47
C SER A 181 -13.67 3.08 -11.02
N TYR A 182 -13.04 1.93 -11.26
CA TYR A 182 -11.74 1.82 -11.90
C TYR A 182 -11.72 2.44 -13.29
N GLN A 183 -12.66 2.04 -14.17
CA GLN A 183 -12.75 2.58 -15.53
C GLN A 183 -12.96 4.10 -15.56
N PHE A 184 -13.73 4.63 -14.60
CA PHE A 184 -13.92 6.07 -14.49
C PHE A 184 -12.60 6.77 -14.09
N ALA A 185 -11.89 6.26 -13.05
CA ALA A 185 -10.63 6.82 -12.62
C ALA A 185 -9.55 6.75 -13.71
N GLU A 186 -9.52 5.66 -14.49
CA GLU A 186 -8.61 5.47 -15.60
C GLU A 186 -8.88 6.47 -16.74
N LYS A 187 -10.14 6.61 -17.17
CA LYS A 187 -10.52 7.60 -18.20
C LYS A 187 -10.18 9.03 -17.77
N MET A 188 -10.43 9.38 -16.53
CA MET A 188 -10.05 10.71 -15.99
C MET A 188 -8.54 10.92 -16.03
N SER A 189 -7.78 9.89 -15.71
CA SER A 189 -6.32 9.92 -15.77
C SER A 189 -5.78 10.08 -17.19
N ASP A 190 -6.43 9.45 -18.19
CA ASP A 190 -6.06 9.55 -19.60
C ASP A 190 -6.38 10.92 -20.22
N LEU A 191 -7.38 11.62 -19.68
CA LEU A 191 -7.71 12.99 -20.11
C LEU A 191 -6.72 14.04 -19.58
N LEU A 192 -5.96 13.70 -18.54
CA LEU A 192 -5.02 14.61 -17.88
C LEU A 192 -3.56 14.37 -18.34
N CYS A 193 -3.28 13.30 -19.07
CA CYS A 193 -2.00 13.00 -19.71
C CYS A 193 -1.98 13.52 -21.16
#